data_6271118e0f17c98232a723a233fa3a7a
#
_entry.id   6271118e0f17c98232a723a233fa3a7a
#
_cell.length_a   1.000
_cell.length_b   1.000
_cell.length_c   1.000
_cell.angle_alpha   90.00
_cell.angle_beta   90.00
_cell.angle_gamma   90.00
#
_symmetry.space_group_name_H-M   'P 1'
#
loop_
_entity.id
_entity.type
_entity.pdbx_description
1 polymer ?
#
loop_
_entity_poly.entity_id
_entity_poly.type
_entity_poly.pdbx_seq_one_letter_code
_entity_poly.pdbx_strand_id
1 'polypeptide(L)'
;MTACAYAEGALLNGTTTIFCDSHEIGNVCDSAGIEWMLADSRQAPLNIFLTVPSTVPATSSHFETAGGDLTAKKIGRLFDQWPEAVALGEKMDFVQVAMGDERSHAILAAALKRGRPVSGHIYGREFVTAGAASGITDTHESIDREIAGDFLENGLWIFLRGGPPTTPWHSLPLAIKAITELGASSKRVCVCTDDRDADDLFLFGLDWVTREAVKHGLTPTTAWSMGSLHPATRYAMDGEIGGLAPARRADIVLLNDELEPQNTWYGGELVVEHHKITPLLDRALSKRYRYPRAAYQTVKVAPKLKLTPAVPTTPVTANTIRTALPGIILFHEKVALNPAPSASWADLFAQHNLCFVSVIERHGKNGKVAHGLLKDFNLRQGAVGSSVGHDAHNIILAGTNEADMQLALKTIKAMRGGVCVVRDGKVIAKIALPVAGLLSDQRATIVAAESTALKQAWSATGCTLPYMGFNLIPLSVIPEIRITDKGLVTVPGMQILPLFEVASAGKS
;
A
#
# COMPACT_ATOMS: atom_id res chain seq x y z
N MET A 1 8.76 -5.77 -3.67
CA MET A 1 10.12 -6.34 -3.86
C MET A 1 10.60 -6.93 -2.54
N THR A 2 11.52 -7.91 -2.58
CA THR A 2 12.23 -8.39 -1.38
C THR A 2 13.17 -7.30 -0.83
N ALA A 3 13.59 -7.41 0.43
CA ALA A 3 14.46 -6.41 1.07
C ALA A 3 15.78 -6.19 0.32
N CYS A 4 16.44 -7.27 -0.09
CA CYS A 4 17.67 -7.16 -0.91
C CYS A 4 17.43 -6.48 -2.26
N ALA A 5 16.29 -6.73 -2.91
CA ALA A 5 15.98 -6.09 -4.19
C ALA A 5 15.69 -4.60 -4.01
N TYR A 6 14.94 -4.22 -2.96
CA TYR A 6 14.62 -2.83 -2.64
C TYR A 6 15.89 -1.98 -2.41
N ALA A 7 16.90 -2.56 -1.76
CA ALA A 7 18.17 -1.87 -1.45
C ALA A 7 18.88 -1.29 -2.69
N GLU A 8 18.68 -1.88 -3.88
CA GLU A 8 19.29 -1.38 -5.13
C GLU A 8 18.82 0.04 -5.46
N GLY A 9 17.52 0.28 -5.53
CA GLY A 9 16.98 1.60 -5.83
C GLY A 9 17.12 2.57 -4.66
N ALA A 10 16.97 2.09 -3.43
CA ALA A 10 17.12 2.92 -2.23
C ALA A 10 18.51 3.53 -2.14
N LEU A 11 19.57 2.72 -2.27
CA LEU A 11 20.96 3.19 -2.17
C LEU A 11 21.37 4.07 -3.36
N LEU A 12 20.88 3.80 -4.57
CA LEU A 12 21.08 4.68 -5.72
C LEU A 12 20.58 6.10 -5.43
N ASN A 13 19.49 6.22 -4.70
CA ASN A 13 18.87 7.49 -4.32
C ASN A 13 19.33 7.98 -2.93
N GLY A 14 20.45 7.47 -2.40
CA GLY A 14 21.04 7.93 -1.16
C GLY A 14 20.31 7.49 0.12
N THR A 15 19.30 6.62 0.02
CA THR A 15 18.59 6.09 1.19
C THR A 15 19.34 4.90 1.77
N THR A 16 19.92 5.07 2.96
CA THR A 16 20.73 4.04 3.66
C THR A 16 19.98 3.36 4.80
N THR A 17 18.87 3.95 5.25
CA THR A 17 18.04 3.43 6.32
C THR A 17 16.56 3.63 6.00
N ILE A 18 15.75 2.61 6.27
CA ILE A 18 14.30 2.70 6.17
C ILE A 18 13.63 2.19 7.45
N PHE A 19 12.47 2.79 7.75
CA PHE A 19 11.49 2.29 8.69
C PHE A 19 10.26 1.85 7.87
N CYS A 20 9.90 0.58 7.95
CA CYS A 20 8.82 0.01 7.13
C CYS A 20 7.79 -0.73 7.99
N ASP A 21 6.54 -0.68 7.57
CA ASP A 21 5.50 -1.57 8.03
C ASP A 21 5.38 -2.75 7.05
N SER A 22 5.10 -3.93 7.54
CA SER A 22 4.98 -5.14 6.72
C SER A 22 3.61 -5.81 6.88
N HIS A 23 2.55 -5.01 7.02
CA HIS A 23 1.20 -5.54 7.24
C HIS A 23 0.70 -6.37 6.04
N GLU A 24 1.15 -6.10 4.82
CA GLU A 24 0.77 -6.84 3.63
C GLU A 24 1.14 -8.32 3.76
N ILE A 25 2.41 -8.61 4.05
CA ILE A 25 2.84 -10.01 4.23
C ILE A 25 2.25 -10.59 5.53
N GLY A 26 2.01 -9.76 6.53
CA GLY A 26 1.29 -10.13 7.76
C GLY A 26 -0.13 -10.60 7.45
N ASN A 27 -0.88 -9.89 6.60
CA ASN A 27 -2.22 -10.28 6.16
C ASN A 27 -2.27 -11.59 5.38
N VAL A 28 -1.17 -11.99 4.74
CA VAL A 28 -1.10 -13.24 3.96
C VAL A 28 -0.52 -14.39 4.77
N CYS A 29 0.56 -14.17 5.50
CA CYS A 29 1.40 -15.20 6.11
C CYS A 29 1.50 -15.08 7.64
N ASP A 30 0.71 -14.19 8.27
CA ASP A 30 0.74 -13.99 9.73
C ASP A 30 2.14 -13.53 10.21
N SER A 31 2.48 -13.73 11.48
CA SER A 31 3.80 -13.41 12.03
C SER A 31 4.95 -14.10 11.30
N ALA A 32 4.72 -15.27 10.72
CA ALA A 32 5.76 -15.98 9.96
C ALA A 32 6.24 -15.17 8.74
N GLY A 33 5.33 -14.50 8.02
CA GLY A 33 5.70 -13.63 6.90
C GLY A 33 6.58 -12.46 7.33
N ILE A 34 6.26 -11.85 8.46
CA ILE A 34 7.02 -10.77 9.07
C ILE A 34 8.43 -11.25 9.46
N GLU A 35 8.52 -12.41 10.09
CA GLU A 35 9.81 -13.02 10.47
C GLU A 35 10.68 -13.33 9.24
N TRP A 36 10.08 -13.75 8.11
CA TRP A 36 10.82 -13.96 6.86
C TRP A 36 11.35 -12.63 6.28
N MET A 37 10.57 -11.57 6.32
CA MET A 37 11.04 -10.25 5.87
C MET A 37 12.16 -9.73 6.76
N LEU A 38 12.07 -9.89 8.07
CA LEU A 38 13.14 -9.52 9.00
C LEU A 38 14.43 -10.33 8.74
N ALA A 39 14.30 -11.62 8.43
CA ALA A 39 15.44 -12.45 8.06
C ALA A 39 16.07 -12.04 6.72
N ASP A 40 15.26 -11.62 5.74
CA ASP A 40 15.72 -11.05 4.47
C ASP A 40 16.43 -9.69 4.70
N SER A 41 15.85 -8.84 5.53
CA SER A 41 16.40 -7.52 5.87
C SER A 41 17.82 -7.61 6.46
N ARG A 42 18.12 -8.63 7.25
CA ARG A 42 19.47 -8.87 7.80
C ARG A 42 20.53 -9.21 6.74
N GLN A 43 20.11 -9.62 5.56
CA GLN A 43 20.99 -9.93 4.43
C GLN A 43 21.09 -8.78 3.42
N ALA A 44 20.18 -7.82 3.50
CA ALA A 44 20.16 -6.66 2.63
C ALA A 44 21.31 -5.69 2.96
N PRO A 45 21.96 -5.09 1.97
CA PRO A 45 22.93 -4.02 2.19
C PRO A 45 22.25 -2.68 2.49
N LEU A 46 21.32 -2.67 3.44
CA LEU A 46 20.48 -1.52 3.81
C LEU A 46 20.06 -1.69 5.27
N ASN A 47 20.03 -0.62 6.05
CA ASN A 47 19.47 -0.66 7.39
C ASN A 47 17.94 -0.68 7.29
N ILE A 48 17.29 -1.75 7.71
CA ILE A 48 15.84 -1.91 7.67
C ILE A 48 15.33 -2.17 9.07
N PHE A 49 14.54 -1.24 9.57
CA PHE A 49 13.85 -1.33 10.86
C PHE A 49 12.37 -1.50 10.65
N LEU A 50 11.76 -2.36 11.45
CA LEU A 50 10.36 -2.70 11.33
C LEU A 50 9.54 -1.88 12.32
N THR A 51 8.49 -1.26 11.83
CA THR A 51 7.32 -0.90 12.61
C THR A 51 6.36 -2.09 12.56
N VAL A 52 6.21 -2.81 13.69
CA VAL A 52 5.45 -4.07 13.73
C VAL A 52 4.00 -3.82 13.36
N PRO A 53 3.44 -4.52 12.36
CA PRO A 53 2.06 -4.31 11.94
C PRO A 53 1.05 -4.39 13.08
N SER A 54 0.16 -3.41 13.16
CA SER A 54 -0.80 -3.26 14.25
C SER A 54 -2.21 -3.68 13.90
N THR A 55 -2.54 -3.69 12.60
CA THR A 55 -3.92 -3.84 12.12
C THR A 55 -3.96 -4.95 11.06
N VAL A 56 -3.84 -6.19 11.52
CA VAL A 56 -3.92 -7.41 10.70
C VAL A 56 -4.91 -8.37 11.37
N PRO A 57 -6.05 -8.65 10.74
CA PRO A 57 -6.57 -8.06 9.50
C PRO A 57 -7.02 -6.61 9.67
N ALA A 58 -7.23 -5.90 8.57
CA ALA A 58 -7.68 -4.50 8.58
C ALA A 58 -9.11 -4.37 9.13
N THR A 59 -9.99 -5.32 8.81
CA THR A 59 -11.36 -5.41 9.33
C THR A 59 -11.67 -6.79 9.89
N SER A 60 -12.86 -6.96 10.46
CA SER A 60 -13.28 -8.26 11.01
C SER A 60 -13.49 -9.31 9.93
N SER A 61 -13.44 -10.59 10.30
CA SER A 61 -13.71 -11.74 9.42
C SER A 61 -15.12 -11.76 8.82
N HIS A 62 -16.03 -10.91 9.33
CA HIS A 62 -17.35 -10.69 8.75
C HIS A 62 -17.26 -9.98 7.40
N PHE A 63 -16.36 -9.01 7.29
CA PHE A 63 -16.23 -8.13 6.11
C PHE A 63 -15.16 -8.59 5.12
N GLU A 64 -14.12 -9.30 5.57
CA GLU A 64 -13.07 -9.79 4.69
C GLU A 64 -12.42 -11.08 5.22
N THR A 65 -11.73 -11.80 4.34
CA THR A 65 -10.94 -12.97 4.71
C THR A 65 -9.47 -12.69 4.49
N ALA A 66 -8.71 -12.51 5.57
CA ALA A 66 -7.26 -12.40 5.54
C ALA A 66 -6.58 -13.75 5.82
N GLY A 67 -5.32 -13.89 5.43
CA GLY A 67 -4.49 -15.07 5.72
C GLY A 67 -4.03 -15.09 7.17
N GLY A 68 -3.63 -13.92 7.71
CA GLY A 68 -3.08 -13.72 9.06
C GLY A 68 -4.05 -13.08 10.05
N ASP A 69 -3.65 -13.15 11.32
CA ASP A 69 -4.31 -12.50 12.46
C ASP A 69 -3.27 -12.18 13.54
N LEU A 70 -2.83 -10.92 13.61
CA LEU A 70 -1.82 -10.47 14.57
C LEU A 70 -2.49 -10.04 15.89
N THR A 71 -2.37 -10.90 16.88
CA THR A 71 -2.81 -10.60 18.24
C THR A 71 -1.74 -9.83 19.04
N ALA A 72 -2.15 -9.15 20.12
CA ALA A 72 -1.22 -8.48 21.04
C ALA A 72 -0.08 -9.40 21.52
N LYS A 73 -0.35 -10.71 21.72
CA LYS A 73 0.65 -11.72 22.10
C LYS A 73 1.69 -11.94 20.99
N LYS A 74 1.27 -12.05 19.72
CA LYS A 74 2.18 -12.24 18.58
C LYS A 74 3.04 -10.97 18.37
N ILE A 75 2.44 -9.80 18.45
CA ILE A 75 3.13 -8.52 18.36
C ILE A 75 4.17 -8.38 19.48
N GLY A 76 3.79 -8.69 20.74
CA GLY A 76 4.73 -8.69 21.87
C GLY A 76 5.91 -9.63 21.64
N ARG A 77 5.67 -10.83 21.08
CA ARG A 77 6.75 -11.78 20.75
C ARG A 77 7.69 -11.23 19.68
N LEU A 78 7.19 -10.57 18.65
CA LEU A 78 8.02 -9.95 17.61
C LEU A 78 8.94 -8.89 18.22
N PHE A 79 8.45 -8.02 19.09
CA PHE A 79 9.28 -7.05 19.81
C PHE A 79 10.35 -7.71 20.68
N ASP A 80 10.02 -8.82 21.35
CA ASP A 80 10.93 -9.49 22.28
C ASP A 80 12.03 -10.28 21.54
N GLN A 81 11.77 -10.75 20.31
CA GLN A 81 12.69 -11.59 19.53
C GLN A 81 13.52 -10.83 18.51
N TRP A 82 13.04 -9.68 18.04
CA TRP A 82 13.65 -8.96 16.92
C TRP A 82 14.02 -7.53 17.34
N PRO A 83 15.31 -7.25 17.58
CA PRO A 83 15.77 -5.89 17.93
C PRO A 83 15.47 -4.86 16.83
N GLU A 84 15.35 -5.28 15.57
CA GLU A 84 14.96 -4.45 14.45
C GLU A 84 13.50 -4.00 14.50
N ALA A 85 12.65 -4.60 15.35
CA ALA A 85 11.29 -4.18 15.62
C ALA A 85 11.30 -2.98 16.58
N VAL A 86 11.31 -1.76 16.05
CA VAL A 86 11.56 -0.52 16.81
C VAL A 86 10.30 0.22 17.23
N ALA A 87 9.16 0.01 16.56
CA ALA A 87 7.89 0.68 16.81
C ALA A 87 6.72 -0.23 16.49
N LEU A 88 5.52 0.12 16.95
CA LEU A 88 4.28 -0.44 16.41
C LEU A 88 3.96 0.30 15.10
N GLY A 89 3.59 -0.45 14.06
CA GLY A 89 3.24 0.05 12.74
C GLY A 89 1.92 0.80 12.73
N GLU A 90 1.53 1.29 11.58
CA GLU A 90 0.39 2.19 11.44
C GLU A 90 -0.91 1.60 12.03
N LYS A 91 -1.51 2.36 12.94
CA LYS A 91 -2.77 2.00 13.58
C LYS A 91 -3.93 2.48 12.72
N MET A 92 -4.35 1.63 11.77
CA MET A 92 -5.41 1.95 10.80
C MET A 92 -6.81 1.91 11.40
N ASP A 93 -7.04 1.09 12.43
CA ASP A 93 -8.33 0.96 13.14
C ASP A 93 -8.51 2.03 14.24
N PHE A 94 -8.09 3.28 13.94
CA PHE A 94 -8.15 4.40 14.90
C PHE A 94 -9.58 4.73 15.35
N VAL A 95 -10.60 4.43 14.56
CA VAL A 95 -12.00 4.55 14.93
C VAL A 95 -12.32 3.57 16.08
N GLN A 96 -11.90 2.32 15.96
CA GLN A 96 -12.05 1.30 17.00
C GLN A 96 -11.27 1.68 18.27
N VAL A 97 -10.08 2.26 18.11
CA VAL A 97 -9.32 2.82 19.24
C VAL A 97 -10.13 3.89 19.96
N ALA A 98 -10.71 4.84 19.23
CA ALA A 98 -11.54 5.91 19.80
C ALA A 98 -12.82 5.39 20.47
N MET A 99 -13.37 4.27 19.99
CA MET A 99 -14.54 3.60 20.54
C MET A 99 -14.24 2.65 21.72
N GLY A 100 -12.96 2.51 22.08
CA GLY A 100 -12.56 1.68 23.24
C GLY A 100 -12.49 0.18 22.95
N ASP A 101 -12.26 -0.24 21.69
CA ASP A 101 -12.17 -1.66 21.33
C ASP A 101 -11.04 -2.36 22.09
N GLU A 102 -11.37 -3.45 22.79
CA GLU A 102 -10.43 -4.17 23.66
C GLU A 102 -9.23 -4.74 22.90
N ARG A 103 -9.45 -5.27 21.69
CA ARG A 103 -8.37 -5.83 20.84
C ARG A 103 -7.40 -4.73 20.45
N SER A 104 -7.90 -3.60 19.96
CA SER A 104 -7.10 -2.45 19.53
C SER A 104 -6.27 -1.90 20.68
N HIS A 105 -6.86 -1.73 21.86
CA HIS A 105 -6.14 -1.29 23.05
C HIS A 105 -5.13 -2.32 23.58
N ALA A 106 -5.42 -3.62 23.52
CA ALA A 106 -4.46 -4.67 23.89
C ALA A 106 -3.21 -4.64 22.99
N ILE A 107 -3.39 -4.36 21.69
CA ILE A 107 -2.29 -4.21 20.73
C ILE A 107 -1.46 -2.97 21.05
N LEU A 108 -2.08 -1.82 21.30
CA LEU A 108 -1.37 -0.61 21.74
C LEU A 108 -0.56 -0.87 23.02
N ALA A 109 -1.18 -1.52 24.01
CA ALA A 109 -0.52 -1.85 25.27
C ALA A 109 0.69 -2.79 25.08
N ALA A 110 0.69 -3.65 24.07
CA ALA A 110 1.83 -4.54 23.78
C ALA A 110 3.10 -3.75 23.40
N ALA A 111 2.95 -2.64 22.69
CA ALA A 111 4.05 -1.72 22.34
C ALA A 111 4.39 -0.78 23.50
N LEU A 112 3.40 -0.09 24.06
CA LEU A 112 3.60 0.93 25.10
C LEU A 112 4.29 0.38 26.35
N LYS A 113 3.94 -0.83 26.80
CA LYS A 113 4.60 -1.52 27.94
C LYS A 113 6.09 -1.81 27.68
N ARG A 114 6.53 -1.80 26.42
CA ARG A 114 7.92 -1.99 26.01
C ARG A 114 8.63 -0.68 25.69
N GLY A 115 7.99 0.45 25.94
CA GLY A 115 8.53 1.77 25.61
C GLY A 115 8.66 1.99 24.07
N ARG A 116 7.93 1.21 23.26
CA ARG A 116 7.97 1.36 21.81
C ARG A 116 6.99 2.43 21.35
N PRO A 117 7.41 3.35 20.47
CA PRO A 117 6.51 4.33 19.90
C PRO A 117 5.45 3.66 19.01
N VAL A 118 4.31 4.35 18.85
CA VAL A 118 3.18 3.88 18.06
C VAL A 118 2.98 4.82 16.88
N SER A 119 3.03 4.28 15.67
CA SER A 119 2.67 4.99 14.44
C SER A 119 1.18 4.87 14.16
N GLY A 120 0.60 5.90 13.56
CA GLY A 120 -0.82 5.96 13.27
C GLY A 120 -1.14 6.20 11.79
N HIS A 121 -2.41 6.04 11.46
CA HIS A 121 -3.03 6.31 10.17
C HIS A 121 -4.30 7.14 10.38
N ILE A 122 -4.19 8.24 11.17
CA ILE A 122 -5.33 9.07 11.55
C ILE A 122 -5.55 10.11 10.46
N TYR A 123 -6.70 10.06 9.77
CA TYR A 123 -7.08 11.03 8.74
C TYR A 123 -8.28 11.91 9.12
N GLY A 124 -9.02 11.60 10.19
CA GLY A 124 -10.15 12.39 10.68
C GLY A 124 -9.74 13.30 11.83
N ARG A 125 -9.99 14.60 11.73
CA ARG A 125 -9.69 15.59 12.79
C ARG A 125 -10.34 15.24 14.13
N GLU A 126 -11.54 14.68 14.10
CA GLU A 126 -12.32 14.24 15.26
C GLU A 126 -11.67 13.12 16.05
N PHE A 127 -10.75 12.37 15.44
CA PHE A 127 -10.07 11.24 16.08
C PHE A 127 -8.67 11.58 16.63
N VAL A 128 -8.14 12.77 16.35
CA VAL A 128 -6.77 13.17 16.71
C VAL A 128 -6.54 13.07 18.20
N THR A 129 -7.41 13.69 19.00
CA THR A 129 -7.29 13.71 20.46
C THR A 129 -7.40 12.31 21.07
N ALA A 130 -8.35 11.51 20.60
CA ALA A 130 -8.51 10.13 21.07
C ALA A 130 -7.30 9.26 20.72
N GLY A 131 -6.77 9.40 19.50
CA GLY A 131 -5.55 8.72 19.07
C GLY A 131 -4.34 9.09 19.91
N ALA A 132 -4.09 10.40 20.10
CA ALA A 132 -3.01 10.90 20.93
C ALA A 132 -3.12 10.42 22.39
N ALA A 133 -4.30 10.49 22.98
CA ALA A 133 -4.58 10.00 24.34
C ALA A 133 -4.35 8.48 24.48
N SER A 134 -4.50 7.73 23.39
CA SER A 134 -4.26 6.28 23.34
C SER A 134 -2.80 5.91 23.10
N GLY A 135 -1.91 6.90 22.94
CA GLY A 135 -0.47 6.70 22.73
C GLY A 135 -0.03 6.62 21.29
N ILE A 136 -0.90 6.90 20.31
CA ILE A 136 -0.52 7.10 18.90
C ILE A 136 0.18 8.46 18.81
N THR A 137 1.38 8.48 18.26
CA THR A 137 2.26 9.67 18.34
C THR A 137 2.67 10.23 16.97
N ASP A 138 2.21 9.63 15.87
CA ASP A 138 2.38 10.18 14.52
C ASP A 138 1.23 9.83 13.58
N THR A 139 1.24 10.46 12.42
CA THR A 139 0.41 10.07 11.27
C THR A 139 1.07 10.54 9.97
N HIS A 140 0.83 9.83 8.87
CA HIS A 140 1.22 10.23 7.51
C HIS A 140 0.01 10.78 6.69
N GLU A 141 -1.16 10.91 7.33
CA GLU A 141 -2.39 11.36 6.69
C GLU A 141 -2.62 12.89 6.73
N SER A 142 -1.52 13.66 6.72
CA SER A 142 -1.57 15.11 6.58
C SER A 142 -1.85 15.49 5.14
N ILE A 143 -3.10 15.73 4.80
CA ILE A 143 -3.53 15.97 3.40
C ILE A 143 -3.47 17.44 2.98
N ASP A 144 -3.58 18.35 3.92
CA ASP A 144 -3.53 19.80 3.70
C ASP A 144 -2.86 20.55 4.85
N ARG A 145 -2.78 21.88 4.73
CA ARG A 145 -2.16 22.78 5.68
C ARG A 145 -2.83 22.77 7.05
N GLU A 146 -4.14 22.80 7.06
CA GLU A 146 -4.96 22.89 8.27
C GLU A 146 -4.88 21.61 9.10
N ILE A 147 -5.05 20.48 8.44
CA ILE A 147 -4.95 19.14 9.08
C ILE A 147 -3.52 18.90 9.58
N ALA A 148 -2.50 19.27 8.81
CA ALA A 148 -1.10 19.18 9.25
C ALA A 148 -0.83 20.05 10.48
N GLY A 149 -1.38 21.27 10.51
CA GLY A 149 -1.32 22.19 11.66
C GLY A 149 -1.96 21.56 12.89
N ASP A 150 -3.17 21.05 12.78
CA ASP A 150 -3.90 20.42 13.90
C ASP A 150 -3.15 19.21 14.50
N PHE A 151 -2.56 18.37 13.67
CA PHE A 151 -1.76 17.23 14.16
C PHE A 151 -0.54 17.72 14.97
N LEU A 152 0.17 18.73 14.46
CA LEU A 152 1.33 19.30 15.14
C LEU A 152 0.93 20.00 16.45
N GLU A 153 -0.20 20.73 16.50
CA GLU A 153 -0.72 21.37 17.72
C GLU A 153 -1.10 20.34 18.79
N ASN A 154 -1.60 19.16 18.38
CA ASN A 154 -1.86 18.04 19.29
C ASN A 154 -0.60 17.25 19.69
N GLY A 155 0.58 17.69 19.25
CA GLY A 155 1.86 17.10 19.62
C GLY A 155 2.24 15.84 18.82
N LEU A 156 1.52 15.49 17.76
CA LEU A 156 1.89 14.38 16.89
C LEU A 156 3.08 14.75 16.02
N TRP A 157 3.81 13.72 15.61
CA TRP A 157 4.69 13.82 14.45
C TRP A 157 3.85 13.69 13.17
N ILE A 158 4.25 14.36 12.11
CA ILE A 158 3.65 14.17 10.79
C ILE A 158 4.69 13.69 9.79
N PHE A 159 4.26 12.79 8.89
CA PHE A 159 5.06 12.33 7.77
C PHE A 159 4.46 12.87 6.49
N LEU A 160 5.15 13.81 5.83
CA LEU A 160 4.70 14.39 4.57
C LEU A 160 4.97 13.41 3.44
N ARG A 161 3.89 12.91 2.84
CA ARG A 161 3.98 11.96 1.73
C ARG A 161 4.26 12.66 0.42
N GLY A 162 5.32 12.26 -0.25
CA GLY A 162 5.66 12.74 -1.58
C GLY A 162 5.80 11.62 -2.60
N GLY A 163 5.52 11.89 -3.85
CA GLY A 163 5.64 10.95 -4.96
C GLY A 163 5.24 11.60 -6.28
N PRO A 164 5.21 10.83 -7.39
CA PRO A 164 4.69 11.37 -8.63
C PRO A 164 3.29 11.92 -8.44
N PRO A 165 2.89 12.99 -9.14
CA PRO A 165 1.57 13.61 -8.99
C PRO A 165 0.38 12.65 -9.23
N THR A 166 0.62 11.54 -9.91
CA THR A 166 -0.36 10.46 -10.13
C THR A 166 -0.52 9.52 -8.94
N THR A 167 0.33 9.63 -7.92
CA THR A 167 0.22 8.84 -6.69
C THR A 167 -0.96 9.35 -5.86
N PRO A 168 -1.87 8.47 -5.41
CA PRO A 168 -3.07 8.89 -4.69
C PRO A 168 -2.81 9.70 -3.42
N TRP A 169 -1.68 9.49 -2.76
CA TRP A 169 -1.31 10.12 -1.48
C TRP A 169 -0.21 11.18 -1.58
N HIS A 170 -0.01 11.80 -2.72
CA HIS A 170 0.93 12.91 -2.87
C HIS A 170 0.38 14.19 -2.21
N SER A 171 0.58 14.36 -0.91
CA SER A 171 0.03 15.47 -0.11
C SER A 171 1.05 16.54 0.29
N LEU A 172 2.36 16.28 0.13
CA LEU A 172 3.44 17.17 0.55
C LEU A 172 3.23 18.64 0.12
N PRO A 173 2.85 18.95 -1.14
CA PRO A 173 2.74 20.36 -1.57
C PRO A 173 1.72 21.18 -0.79
N LEU A 174 0.69 20.53 -0.23
CA LEU A 174 -0.35 21.19 0.55
C LEU A 174 -0.03 21.15 2.06
N ALA A 175 0.36 20.01 2.58
CA ALA A 175 0.61 19.82 4.00
C ALA A 175 1.84 20.59 4.51
N ILE A 176 2.88 20.76 3.67
CA ILE A 176 4.10 21.52 4.04
C ILE A 176 3.81 23.01 4.36
N LYS A 177 2.68 23.53 3.88
CA LYS A 177 2.23 24.88 4.15
C LYS A 177 1.92 25.14 5.63
N ALA A 178 1.72 24.10 6.43
CA ALA A 178 1.67 24.24 7.89
C ALA A 178 2.98 24.84 8.44
N ILE A 179 4.12 24.51 7.85
CA ILE A 179 5.42 25.09 8.23
C ILE A 179 5.64 26.44 7.54
N THR A 180 5.46 26.50 6.23
CA THR A 180 5.86 27.67 5.42
C THR A 180 4.88 28.84 5.48
N GLU A 181 3.60 28.62 5.77
CA GLU A 181 2.57 29.67 5.83
C GLU A 181 2.02 29.86 7.27
N LEU A 182 1.81 28.79 8.07
CA LEU A 182 1.32 28.92 9.45
C LEU A 182 2.45 29.06 10.48
N GLY A 183 3.71 28.83 10.09
CA GLY A 183 4.85 28.95 11.00
C GLY A 183 4.99 27.81 12.02
N ALA A 184 4.38 26.65 11.75
CA ALA A 184 4.56 25.48 12.62
C ALA A 184 6.02 25.01 12.62
N SER A 185 6.45 24.43 13.75
CA SER A 185 7.82 23.92 13.88
C SER A 185 8.04 22.68 13.04
N SER A 186 9.11 22.67 12.22
CA SER A 186 9.51 21.50 11.45
C SER A 186 10.10 20.35 12.28
N LYS A 187 10.37 20.56 13.57
CA LYS A 187 11.10 19.58 14.43
C LYS A 187 10.38 18.23 14.60
N ARG A 188 9.06 18.20 14.40
CA ARG A 188 8.25 16.97 14.44
C ARG A 188 7.69 16.61 13.07
N VAL A 189 8.40 16.97 12.01
CA VAL A 189 7.99 16.69 10.64
C VAL A 189 9.05 15.82 9.97
N CYS A 190 8.61 14.70 9.43
CA CYS A 190 9.39 13.82 8.58
C CYS A 190 8.86 13.86 7.14
N VAL A 191 9.63 13.36 6.19
CA VAL A 191 9.15 13.03 4.85
C VAL A 191 9.12 11.52 4.68
N CYS A 192 8.17 11.03 3.87
CA CYS A 192 8.07 9.62 3.52
C CYS A 192 7.60 9.44 2.08
N THR A 193 7.76 8.24 1.58
CA THR A 193 7.27 7.88 0.24
C THR A 193 5.92 7.21 0.29
N ASP A 194 5.60 6.51 1.38
CA ASP A 194 4.51 5.53 1.40
C ASP A 194 4.76 4.43 0.33
N ASP A 195 3.79 3.66 -0.11
CA ASP A 195 3.97 2.64 -1.14
C ASP A 195 4.48 3.21 -2.47
N ARG A 196 5.36 2.45 -3.11
CA ARG A 196 5.97 2.81 -4.40
C ARG A 196 5.92 1.66 -5.38
N ASP A 197 5.58 2.00 -6.61
CA ASP A 197 5.86 1.13 -7.74
C ASP A 197 7.36 0.96 -7.94
N ALA A 198 7.77 -0.16 -8.52
CA ALA A 198 9.18 -0.47 -8.64
C ALA A 198 9.97 0.53 -9.50
N ASP A 199 9.38 1.06 -10.55
CA ASP A 199 9.97 2.11 -11.39
C ASP A 199 10.00 3.46 -10.68
N ASP A 200 8.96 3.80 -9.90
CA ASP A 200 8.90 5.03 -9.14
C ASP A 200 9.94 5.06 -8.00
N LEU A 201 10.40 3.91 -7.50
CA LEU A 201 11.49 3.84 -6.55
C LEU A 201 12.78 4.49 -7.09
N PHE A 202 13.06 4.33 -8.39
CA PHE A 202 14.26 4.89 -9.01
C PHE A 202 14.11 6.38 -9.37
N LEU A 203 12.89 6.83 -9.68
CA LEU A 203 12.62 8.16 -10.19
C LEU A 203 12.17 9.15 -9.10
N PHE A 204 11.48 8.64 -8.10
CA PHE A 204 10.79 9.42 -7.06
C PHE A 204 11.10 8.88 -5.67
N GLY A 205 12.38 8.59 -5.39
CA GLY A 205 12.86 8.14 -4.08
C GLY A 205 12.71 9.20 -3.00
N LEU A 206 13.18 8.90 -1.79
CA LEU A 206 13.09 9.85 -0.67
C LEU A 206 13.88 11.15 -0.93
N ASP A 207 14.99 11.07 -1.66
CA ASP A 207 15.76 12.22 -2.14
C ASP A 207 14.89 13.18 -2.96
N TRP A 208 14.07 12.65 -3.86
CA TRP A 208 13.13 13.46 -4.64
C TRP A 208 12.11 14.14 -3.73
N VAL A 209 11.51 13.41 -2.77
CA VAL A 209 10.56 13.98 -1.81
C VAL A 209 11.20 15.11 -1.01
N THR A 210 12.46 14.95 -0.61
CA THR A 210 13.22 15.97 0.11
C THR A 210 13.47 17.22 -0.77
N ARG A 211 13.84 17.04 -2.04
CA ARG A 211 13.98 18.15 -3.00
C ARG A 211 12.65 18.87 -3.26
N GLU A 212 11.55 18.15 -3.33
CA GLU A 212 10.23 18.77 -3.43
C GLU A 212 9.93 19.65 -2.20
N ALA A 213 10.30 19.23 -0.99
CA ALA A 213 10.15 20.05 0.20
C ALA A 213 10.96 21.37 0.10
N VAL A 214 12.15 21.34 -0.50
CA VAL A 214 12.94 22.55 -0.78
C VAL A 214 12.25 23.45 -1.81
N LYS A 215 11.72 22.88 -2.90
CA LYS A 215 10.96 23.63 -3.92
C LYS A 215 9.72 24.33 -3.34
N HIS A 216 9.14 23.73 -2.29
CA HIS A 216 8.00 24.29 -1.56
C HIS A 216 8.39 25.23 -0.40
N GLY A 217 9.65 25.70 -0.35
CA GLY A 217 10.07 26.82 0.49
C GLY A 217 10.86 26.47 1.74
N LEU A 218 11.23 25.21 1.95
CA LEU A 218 12.15 24.86 3.05
C LEU A 218 13.60 25.08 2.67
N THR A 219 14.44 25.38 3.66
CA THR A 219 15.88 25.35 3.44
C THR A 219 16.37 23.92 3.18
N PRO A 220 17.42 23.71 2.37
CA PRO A 220 17.98 22.39 2.14
C PRO A 220 18.29 21.64 3.44
N THR A 221 18.90 22.28 4.41
CA THR A 221 19.24 21.68 5.72
C THR A 221 18.01 21.18 6.44
N THR A 222 16.92 21.97 6.49
CA THR A 222 15.66 21.56 7.13
C THR A 222 15.05 20.37 6.41
N ALA A 223 14.93 20.43 5.08
CA ALA A 223 14.31 19.37 4.28
C ALA A 223 15.09 18.05 4.43
N TRP A 224 16.42 18.08 4.34
CA TRP A 224 17.24 16.88 4.52
C TRP A 224 17.22 16.35 5.96
N SER A 225 17.10 17.22 6.98
CA SER A 225 16.87 16.77 8.35
C SER A 225 15.56 16.01 8.52
N MET A 226 14.49 16.42 7.78
CA MET A 226 13.20 15.72 7.78
C MET A 226 13.28 14.33 7.14
N GLY A 227 14.26 14.05 6.29
CA GLY A 227 14.54 12.75 5.69
C GLY A 227 15.64 11.95 6.41
N SER A 228 16.28 12.48 7.46
CA SER A 228 17.42 11.83 8.12
C SER A 228 17.33 11.89 9.65
N LEU A 229 17.65 13.03 10.27
CA LEU A 229 17.70 13.18 11.72
C LEU A 229 16.33 13.06 12.37
N HIS A 230 15.30 13.64 11.76
CA HIS A 230 13.97 13.64 12.36
C HIS A 230 13.36 12.23 12.48
N PRO A 231 13.36 11.37 11.43
CA PRO A 231 12.90 9.99 11.60
C PRO A 231 13.79 9.20 12.58
N ALA A 232 15.11 9.42 12.60
CA ALA A 232 15.99 8.81 13.59
C ALA A 232 15.58 9.18 15.03
N THR A 233 15.29 10.47 15.27
CA THR A 233 14.81 10.96 16.57
C THR A 233 13.41 10.41 16.90
N ARG A 234 12.52 10.36 15.91
CA ARG A 234 11.17 9.82 16.09
C ARG A 234 11.18 8.38 16.61
N TYR A 235 12.11 7.57 16.13
CA TYR A 235 12.25 6.17 16.52
C TYR A 235 13.33 5.92 17.58
N ALA A 236 13.85 7.00 18.25
CA ALA A 236 14.87 6.94 19.30
C ALA A 236 16.16 6.25 18.84
N MET A 237 16.57 6.48 17.60
CA MET A 237 17.78 5.92 16.97
C MET A 237 18.81 6.97 16.58
N ASP A 238 18.61 8.22 16.96
CA ASP A 238 19.50 9.35 16.64
C ASP A 238 20.89 9.26 17.30
N GLY A 239 21.07 8.32 18.21
CA GLY A 239 22.41 7.94 18.72
C GLY A 239 23.23 7.11 17.72
N GLU A 240 22.58 6.42 16.75
CA GLU A 240 23.23 5.52 15.80
C GLU A 240 23.22 6.04 14.36
N ILE A 241 22.12 6.71 13.95
CA ILE A 241 21.85 7.13 12.57
C ILE A 241 21.34 8.57 12.51
N GLY A 242 21.10 9.07 11.30
CA GLY A 242 20.43 10.35 11.06
C GLY A 242 21.36 11.56 10.96
N GLY A 243 22.66 11.39 11.08
CA GLY A 243 23.62 12.48 10.91
C GLY A 243 25.07 12.06 11.15
N LEU A 244 26.00 12.90 10.76
CA LEU A 244 27.44 12.69 10.93
C LEU A 244 27.86 13.14 12.34
N ALA A 245 28.12 12.20 13.22
CA ALA A 245 28.58 12.45 14.59
C ALA A 245 29.36 11.25 15.14
N PRO A 246 30.16 11.43 16.21
CA PRO A 246 30.83 10.31 16.87
C PRO A 246 29.85 9.20 17.27
N ALA A 247 30.28 7.95 17.13
CA ALA A 247 29.53 6.73 17.43
C ALA A 247 28.31 6.43 16.51
N ARG A 248 28.00 7.28 15.54
CA ARG A 248 26.99 6.98 14.51
C ARG A 248 27.58 6.17 13.36
N ARG A 249 26.72 5.48 12.65
CA ARG A 249 27.10 4.72 11.46
C ARG A 249 27.65 5.65 10.38
N ALA A 250 28.65 5.20 9.66
CA ALA A 250 29.24 5.95 8.54
C ALA A 250 28.41 5.77 7.27
N ASP A 251 27.13 6.16 7.33
CA ASP A 251 26.21 6.21 6.20
C ASP A 251 26.19 7.65 5.69
N ILE A 252 26.77 7.88 4.51
CA ILE A 252 27.07 9.22 4.01
C ILE A 252 26.56 9.34 2.57
N VAL A 253 25.93 10.47 2.25
CA VAL A 253 25.48 10.78 0.90
C VAL A 253 26.14 12.09 0.46
N LEU A 254 26.81 12.05 -0.69
CA LEU A 254 27.32 13.23 -1.36
C LEU A 254 26.32 13.69 -2.39
N LEU A 255 25.90 14.95 -2.31
CA LEU A 255 24.94 15.58 -3.21
C LEU A 255 25.66 16.52 -4.18
N ASN A 256 25.08 16.73 -5.37
CA ASN A 256 25.47 17.80 -6.28
C ASN A 256 24.77 19.13 -5.88
N ASP A 257 24.98 20.18 -6.67
CA ASP A 257 24.39 21.50 -6.43
C ASP A 257 22.86 21.50 -6.58
N GLU A 258 22.29 20.56 -7.33
CA GLU A 258 20.86 20.34 -7.49
C GLU A 258 20.27 19.46 -6.36
N LEU A 259 21.10 19.14 -5.35
CA LEU A 259 20.75 18.27 -4.22
C LEU A 259 20.42 16.83 -4.62
N GLU A 260 20.98 16.34 -5.72
CA GLU A 260 20.81 14.95 -6.17
C GLU A 260 21.94 14.07 -5.66
N PRO A 261 21.62 12.85 -5.15
CA PRO A 261 22.64 11.90 -4.72
C PRO A 261 23.61 11.51 -5.83
N GLN A 262 24.90 11.69 -5.58
CA GLN A 262 25.98 11.30 -6.49
C GLN A 262 26.70 10.06 -5.98
N ASN A 263 27.12 10.11 -4.71
CA ASN A 263 27.83 9.00 -4.08
C ASN A 263 27.16 8.63 -2.77
N THR A 264 27.07 7.34 -2.51
CA THR A 264 26.51 6.81 -1.26
C THR A 264 27.53 5.86 -0.60
N TRP A 265 27.84 6.12 0.67
CA TRP A 265 28.57 5.20 1.54
C TRP A 265 27.58 4.56 2.51
N TYR A 266 27.68 3.25 2.65
CA TYR A 266 26.92 2.45 3.58
C TYR A 266 27.87 1.72 4.52
N GLY A 267 27.80 2.01 5.82
CA GLY A 267 28.75 1.47 6.80
C GLY A 267 30.20 1.82 6.52
N GLY A 268 30.48 2.97 5.89
CA GLY A 268 31.81 3.42 5.50
C GLY A 268 32.32 2.92 4.14
N GLU A 269 31.59 1.99 3.51
CA GLU A 269 31.94 1.44 2.21
C GLU A 269 31.24 2.21 1.08
N LEU A 270 31.95 2.61 0.02
CA LEU A 270 31.39 3.26 -1.16
C LEU A 270 30.56 2.25 -1.96
N VAL A 271 29.23 2.39 -1.92
CA VAL A 271 28.28 1.46 -2.57
C VAL A 271 27.67 2.03 -3.84
N VAL A 272 27.59 3.36 -3.96
CA VAL A 272 27.17 4.08 -5.18
C VAL A 272 28.21 5.15 -5.49
N GLU A 273 28.65 5.21 -6.74
CA GLU A 273 29.60 6.20 -7.26
C GLU A 273 29.08 6.80 -8.55
N HIS A 274 29.00 8.14 -8.61
CA HIS A 274 28.45 8.87 -9.75
C HIS A 274 27.06 8.34 -10.17
N HIS A 275 26.19 8.13 -9.19
CA HIS A 275 24.83 7.58 -9.36
C HIS A 275 24.80 6.20 -10.07
N LYS A 276 25.83 5.38 -9.86
CA LYS A 276 25.93 3.99 -10.34
C LYS A 276 26.32 3.06 -9.20
N ILE A 277 25.71 1.88 -9.18
CA ILE A 277 26.10 0.85 -8.21
C ILE A 277 27.55 0.41 -8.44
N THR A 278 28.30 0.26 -7.34
CA THR A 278 29.69 -0.26 -7.41
C THR A 278 29.68 -1.79 -7.54
N PRO A 279 30.80 -2.41 -7.97
CA PRO A 279 30.95 -3.88 -7.95
C PRO A 279 30.78 -4.47 -6.53
N LEU A 280 31.05 -3.70 -5.48
CA LEU A 280 30.81 -4.12 -4.10
C LEU A 280 29.31 -4.29 -3.83
N LEU A 281 28.51 -3.28 -4.17
CA LEU A 281 27.06 -3.32 -4.02
C LEU A 281 26.45 -4.42 -4.89
N ASP A 282 26.87 -4.54 -6.16
CA ASP A 282 26.33 -5.55 -7.06
C ASP A 282 26.53 -6.98 -6.53
N ARG A 283 27.70 -7.27 -5.94
CA ARG A 283 27.96 -8.55 -5.24
C ARG A 283 27.06 -8.73 -4.02
N ALA A 284 26.82 -7.68 -3.24
CA ALA A 284 25.94 -7.75 -2.07
C ALA A 284 24.50 -8.03 -2.48
N LEU A 285 23.98 -7.33 -3.49
CA LEU A 285 22.64 -7.51 -4.05
C LEU A 285 22.43 -8.88 -4.72
N SER A 286 23.49 -9.57 -5.08
CA SER A 286 23.43 -10.93 -5.62
C SER A 286 23.20 -12.00 -4.54
N LYS A 287 23.41 -11.65 -3.27
CA LYS A 287 23.08 -12.52 -2.12
C LYS A 287 21.60 -12.38 -1.82
N ARG A 288 20.83 -13.43 -2.12
CA ARG A 288 19.39 -13.42 -1.91
C ARG A 288 19.01 -14.29 -0.71
N TYR A 289 18.12 -13.78 0.13
CA TYR A 289 17.46 -14.59 1.16
C TYR A 289 16.64 -15.69 0.49
N ARG A 290 16.76 -16.91 1.00
CA ARG A 290 15.98 -18.04 0.52
C ARG A 290 14.70 -18.16 1.36
N TYR A 291 13.64 -17.58 0.83
CA TYR A 291 12.32 -17.72 1.44
C TYR A 291 11.91 -19.21 1.54
N PRO A 292 11.23 -19.61 2.60
CA PRO A 292 10.78 -21.01 2.75
C PRO A 292 9.72 -21.35 1.69
N ARG A 293 9.57 -22.62 1.37
CA ARG A 293 8.61 -23.11 0.37
C ARG A 293 7.19 -22.60 0.62
N ALA A 294 6.78 -22.43 1.88
CA ALA A 294 5.47 -21.91 2.27
C ALA A 294 5.21 -20.50 1.71
N ALA A 295 6.23 -19.65 1.61
CA ALA A 295 6.10 -18.30 1.04
C ALA A 295 5.69 -18.30 -0.45
N TYR A 296 6.00 -19.37 -1.18
CA TYR A 296 5.64 -19.55 -2.59
C TYR A 296 4.32 -20.30 -2.82
N GLN A 297 3.57 -20.61 -1.75
CA GLN A 297 2.36 -21.44 -1.79
C GLN A 297 1.16 -20.74 -1.16
N THR A 298 1.04 -19.44 -1.35
CA THR A 298 -0.01 -18.61 -0.71
C THR A 298 -1.23 -18.36 -1.59
N VAL A 299 -1.17 -18.69 -2.89
CA VAL A 299 -2.29 -18.55 -3.82
C VAL A 299 -3.05 -19.87 -3.91
N LYS A 300 -4.08 -20.05 -3.07
CA LYS A 300 -4.88 -21.26 -2.89
C LYS A 300 -6.33 -21.03 -3.35
N VAL A 301 -6.51 -20.72 -4.61
CA VAL A 301 -7.82 -20.40 -5.21
C VAL A 301 -8.62 -21.68 -5.49
N ALA A 302 -9.90 -21.67 -5.17
CA ALA A 302 -10.83 -22.77 -5.47
C ALA A 302 -10.87 -23.04 -6.99
N PRO A 303 -11.11 -24.30 -7.39
CA PRO A 303 -11.26 -24.65 -8.81
C PRO A 303 -12.61 -24.18 -9.37
N LYS A 304 -12.66 -23.94 -10.68
CA LYS A 304 -13.90 -23.70 -11.46
C LYS A 304 -14.78 -22.55 -10.94
N LEU A 305 -14.15 -21.42 -10.64
CA LEU A 305 -14.85 -20.19 -10.23
C LEU A 305 -15.52 -19.53 -11.44
N LYS A 306 -16.75 -19.06 -11.26
CA LYS A 306 -17.38 -18.09 -12.16
C LYS A 306 -16.97 -16.69 -11.72
N LEU A 307 -16.48 -15.87 -12.62
CA LEU A 307 -15.91 -14.56 -12.30
C LEU A 307 -16.82 -13.38 -12.65
N THR A 308 -17.97 -13.66 -13.24
CA THR A 308 -18.95 -12.63 -13.61
C THR A 308 -20.35 -13.00 -13.09
N PRO A 309 -21.15 -12.02 -12.67
CA PRO A 309 -22.55 -12.28 -12.30
C PRO A 309 -23.39 -12.62 -13.54
N ALA A 310 -24.53 -13.25 -13.32
CA ALA A 310 -25.52 -13.41 -14.38
C ALA A 310 -26.06 -12.05 -14.85
N VAL A 311 -26.42 -11.94 -16.13
CA VAL A 311 -27.15 -10.77 -16.64
C VAL A 311 -28.51 -10.70 -15.96
N PRO A 312 -28.91 -9.56 -15.39
CA PRO A 312 -30.26 -9.41 -14.86
C PRO A 312 -31.31 -9.59 -16.00
N THR A 313 -32.38 -10.29 -15.72
CA THR A 313 -33.46 -10.54 -16.69
C THR A 313 -34.66 -9.62 -16.50
N THR A 314 -34.65 -8.84 -15.42
CA THR A 314 -35.67 -7.85 -15.06
C THR A 314 -34.99 -6.54 -14.64
N PRO A 315 -35.70 -5.40 -14.63
CA PRO A 315 -35.16 -4.16 -14.12
C PRO A 315 -34.69 -4.31 -12.67
N VAL A 316 -33.40 -3.85 -12.45
CA VAL A 316 -32.77 -3.87 -11.13
C VAL A 316 -32.00 -2.56 -10.92
N THR A 317 -31.76 -2.22 -9.67
CA THR A 317 -30.81 -1.19 -9.30
C THR A 317 -29.49 -1.86 -8.88
N ALA A 318 -28.41 -1.57 -9.59
CA ALA A 318 -27.09 -2.07 -9.26
C ALA A 318 -26.38 -1.10 -8.28
N ASN A 319 -25.81 -1.66 -7.20
CA ASN A 319 -24.87 -0.95 -6.35
C ASN A 319 -23.49 -1.01 -7.02
N THR A 320 -22.97 0.13 -7.45
CA THR A 320 -21.72 0.22 -8.20
C THR A 320 -20.66 0.97 -7.43
N ILE A 321 -19.39 0.67 -7.73
CA ILE A 321 -18.21 1.40 -7.25
C ILE A 321 -17.82 2.36 -8.37
N ARG A 322 -18.06 3.67 -8.18
CA ARG A 322 -17.59 4.69 -9.12
C ARG A 322 -16.17 5.10 -8.77
N THR A 323 -15.28 4.97 -9.75
CA THR A 323 -13.88 5.37 -9.60
C THR A 323 -13.69 6.83 -9.98
N ALA A 324 -12.79 7.52 -9.26
CA ALA A 324 -12.38 8.88 -9.56
C ALA A 324 -10.90 9.06 -9.17
N LEU A 325 -10.18 9.92 -9.87
CA LEU A 325 -8.81 10.28 -9.49
C LEU A 325 -8.82 11.16 -8.22
N PRO A 326 -7.81 11.00 -7.36
CA PRO A 326 -6.61 10.17 -7.49
C PRO A 326 -6.81 8.68 -7.12
N GLY A 327 -8.01 8.22 -6.70
CA GLY A 327 -8.30 6.80 -6.49
C GLY A 327 -8.28 6.34 -5.03
N ILE A 328 -8.16 7.23 -4.06
CA ILE A 328 -8.28 6.88 -2.64
C ILE A 328 -9.74 6.70 -2.27
N ILE A 329 -10.58 7.71 -2.55
CA ILE A 329 -12.02 7.66 -2.25
C ILE A 329 -12.75 7.07 -3.46
N LEU A 330 -13.61 6.08 -3.22
CA LEU A 330 -14.46 5.43 -4.20
C LEU A 330 -15.92 5.68 -3.82
N PHE A 331 -16.72 6.13 -4.77
CA PHE A 331 -18.06 6.61 -4.51
C PHE A 331 -19.10 5.49 -4.70
N HIS A 332 -20.07 5.42 -3.80
CA HIS A 332 -21.22 4.54 -3.96
C HIS A 332 -22.23 5.17 -4.92
N GLU A 333 -22.46 4.53 -6.05
CA GLU A 333 -23.46 5.01 -7.02
C GLU A 333 -24.47 3.90 -7.37
N LYS A 334 -25.75 4.23 -7.35
CA LYS A 334 -26.83 3.34 -7.75
C LYS A 334 -27.16 3.55 -9.23
N VAL A 335 -27.06 2.48 -10.03
CA VAL A 335 -27.33 2.50 -11.46
C VAL A 335 -28.56 1.66 -11.76
N ALA A 336 -29.57 2.27 -12.37
CA ALA A 336 -30.76 1.55 -12.84
C ALA A 336 -30.41 0.78 -14.12
N LEU A 337 -30.48 -0.54 -14.08
CA LEU A 337 -30.28 -1.40 -15.23
C LEU A 337 -31.63 -1.90 -15.71
N ASN A 338 -31.99 -1.55 -16.95
CA ASN A 338 -33.21 -1.93 -17.61
C ASN A 338 -32.90 -2.83 -18.82
N PRO A 339 -32.55 -4.10 -18.60
CA PRO A 339 -32.12 -4.97 -19.69
C PRO A 339 -33.29 -5.27 -20.65
N ALA A 340 -33.04 -5.19 -21.95
CA ALA A 340 -33.90 -5.77 -22.95
C ALA A 340 -33.93 -7.31 -22.82
N PRO A 341 -34.96 -8.01 -23.31
CA PRO A 341 -35.10 -9.47 -23.14
C PRO A 341 -33.92 -10.33 -23.59
N SER A 342 -33.07 -9.81 -24.51
CA SER A 342 -31.88 -10.47 -25.01
C SER A 342 -30.59 -9.68 -24.70
N ALA A 343 -30.62 -8.74 -23.77
CA ALA A 343 -29.49 -7.90 -23.44
C ALA A 343 -28.30 -8.73 -22.94
N SER A 344 -27.13 -8.38 -23.41
CA SER A 344 -25.85 -8.87 -22.89
C SER A 344 -25.23 -7.89 -21.90
N TRP A 345 -24.20 -8.33 -21.16
CA TRP A 345 -23.40 -7.40 -20.37
C TRP A 345 -22.71 -6.33 -21.22
N ALA A 346 -22.31 -6.67 -22.45
CA ALA A 346 -21.68 -5.68 -23.35
C ALA A 346 -22.62 -4.51 -23.65
N ASP A 347 -23.92 -4.77 -23.84
CA ASP A 347 -24.92 -3.72 -24.07
C ASP A 347 -25.07 -2.82 -22.85
N LEU A 348 -25.15 -3.41 -21.65
CA LEU A 348 -25.26 -2.67 -20.40
C LEU A 348 -23.98 -1.85 -20.08
N PHE A 349 -22.81 -2.39 -20.39
CA PHE A 349 -21.55 -1.70 -20.20
C PHE A 349 -21.42 -0.47 -21.10
N ALA A 350 -21.80 -0.63 -22.38
CA ALA A 350 -21.79 0.49 -23.32
C ALA A 350 -22.73 1.62 -22.91
N GLN A 351 -23.92 1.28 -22.34
CA GLN A 351 -24.91 2.26 -21.90
C GLN A 351 -24.50 3.03 -20.64
N HIS A 352 -23.81 2.38 -19.71
CA HIS A 352 -23.58 2.90 -18.35
C HIS A 352 -22.10 3.11 -17.99
N ASN A 353 -21.17 2.88 -18.91
CA ASN A 353 -19.72 2.93 -18.68
C ASN A 353 -19.28 2.03 -17.50
N LEU A 354 -19.70 0.76 -17.56
CA LEU A 354 -19.45 -0.23 -16.53
C LEU A 354 -18.43 -1.28 -17.00
N CYS A 355 -17.80 -1.94 -16.04
CA CYS A 355 -17.12 -3.22 -16.23
C CYS A 355 -17.25 -4.09 -14.98
N PHE A 356 -16.95 -5.38 -15.08
CA PHE A 356 -16.93 -6.27 -13.93
C PHE A 356 -15.76 -5.96 -12.99
N VAL A 357 -15.99 -6.21 -11.69
CA VAL A 357 -14.93 -6.40 -10.70
C VAL A 357 -15.26 -7.65 -9.88
N SER A 358 -14.25 -8.46 -9.57
CA SER A 358 -14.42 -9.63 -8.71
C SER A 358 -13.26 -9.76 -7.76
N VAL A 359 -13.56 -10.08 -6.49
CA VAL A 359 -12.59 -10.38 -5.46
C VAL A 359 -12.68 -11.86 -5.10
N ILE A 360 -11.55 -12.55 -5.22
CA ILE A 360 -11.43 -14.00 -5.09
C ILE A 360 -10.61 -14.31 -3.85
N GLU A 361 -11.19 -15.05 -2.92
CA GLU A 361 -10.46 -15.52 -1.75
C GLU A 361 -9.30 -16.43 -2.17
N ARG A 362 -8.08 -16.10 -1.72
CA ARG A 362 -6.87 -16.81 -2.12
C ARG A 362 -6.13 -17.52 -0.99
N HIS A 363 -6.60 -17.41 0.25
CA HIS A 363 -5.94 -18.01 1.42
C HIS A 363 -6.34 -19.47 1.63
N GLY A 364 -7.33 -19.95 0.86
CA GLY A 364 -7.86 -21.32 0.94
C GLY A 364 -8.75 -21.54 2.17
N LYS A 365 -9.40 -20.49 2.68
CA LYS A 365 -10.26 -20.53 3.86
C LYS A 365 -11.74 -20.73 3.54
N ASN A 366 -12.25 -20.11 2.49
CA ASN A 366 -13.68 -20.20 2.14
C ASN A 366 -13.97 -20.46 0.67
N GLY A 367 -13.01 -20.25 -0.23
CA GLY A 367 -13.13 -20.48 -1.67
C GLY A 367 -14.13 -19.61 -2.39
N LYS A 368 -14.56 -18.46 -1.81
CA LYS A 368 -15.60 -17.58 -2.33
C LYS A 368 -15.06 -16.60 -3.37
N VAL A 369 -16.00 -16.09 -4.18
CA VAL A 369 -15.83 -14.96 -5.09
C VAL A 369 -16.97 -13.99 -4.83
N ALA A 370 -16.65 -12.72 -4.67
CA ALA A 370 -17.62 -11.65 -4.70
C ALA A 370 -17.57 -10.94 -6.05
N HIS A 371 -18.76 -10.51 -6.51
CA HIS A 371 -18.91 -9.78 -7.77
C HIS A 371 -19.39 -8.37 -7.52
N GLY A 372 -18.87 -7.42 -8.29
CA GLY A 372 -19.26 -6.03 -8.31
C GLY A 372 -19.21 -5.46 -9.73
N LEU A 373 -19.57 -4.20 -9.84
CA LEU A 373 -19.45 -3.41 -11.06
C LEU A 373 -18.68 -2.12 -10.75
N LEU A 374 -17.65 -1.85 -11.56
CA LEU A 374 -16.96 -0.57 -11.56
C LEU A 374 -17.62 0.36 -12.56
N LYS A 375 -17.86 1.59 -12.14
CA LYS A 375 -18.30 2.69 -13.00
C LYS A 375 -17.15 3.67 -13.22
N ASP A 376 -17.02 4.18 -14.43
CA ASP A 376 -16.00 5.16 -14.86
C ASP A 376 -14.53 4.69 -14.71
N PHE A 377 -14.32 3.38 -14.57
CA PHE A 377 -12.99 2.77 -14.63
C PHE A 377 -12.41 2.78 -16.05
N ASN A 378 -13.29 2.89 -17.04
CA ASN A 378 -12.99 3.02 -18.47
C ASN A 378 -12.19 1.86 -19.08
N LEU A 379 -12.24 0.68 -18.47
CA LEU A 379 -11.72 -0.53 -19.11
C LEU A 379 -12.58 -0.88 -20.33
N ARG A 380 -12.07 -0.63 -21.52
CA ARG A 380 -12.81 -0.79 -22.78
C ARG A 380 -12.78 -2.21 -23.32
N GLN A 381 -11.70 -2.95 -23.06
CA GLN A 381 -11.50 -4.29 -23.59
C GLN A 381 -10.50 -5.07 -22.75
N GLY A 382 -10.77 -6.37 -22.55
CA GLY A 382 -9.87 -7.27 -21.86
C GLY A 382 -10.14 -7.36 -20.36
N ALA A 383 -9.09 -7.66 -19.61
CA ALA A 383 -9.11 -7.77 -18.17
C ALA A 383 -7.77 -7.34 -17.55
N VAL A 384 -7.85 -6.87 -16.33
CA VAL A 384 -6.71 -6.58 -15.45
C VAL A 384 -6.86 -7.36 -14.15
N GLY A 385 -5.74 -7.74 -13.53
CA GLY A 385 -5.81 -8.51 -12.29
C GLY A 385 -4.58 -8.34 -11.43
N SER A 386 -4.78 -8.44 -10.11
CA SER A 386 -3.74 -8.29 -9.11
C SER A 386 -3.97 -9.22 -7.91
N SER A 387 -2.89 -9.75 -7.35
CA SER A 387 -2.90 -10.40 -6.03
C SER A 387 -2.52 -9.46 -4.88
N VAL A 388 -2.40 -8.16 -5.15
CA VAL A 388 -2.02 -7.11 -4.20
C VAL A 388 -3.26 -6.27 -3.80
N GLY A 389 -4.42 -6.90 -3.67
CA GLY A 389 -5.64 -6.19 -3.24
C GLY A 389 -5.61 -5.90 -1.74
N HIS A 390 -5.38 -4.64 -1.37
CA HIS A 390 -5.24 -4.18 0.02
C HIS A 390 -6.52 -4.42 0.85
N ASP A 391 -6.43 -4.76 2.16
CA ASP A 391 -5.22 -5.21 2.86
C ASP A 391 -5.19 -6.73 3.01
N ALA A 392 -6.34 -7.39 2.84
CA ALA A 392 -6.44 -8.86 2.94
C ALA A 392 -5.68 -9.58 1.81
N HIS A 393 -5.30 -8.85 0.76
CA HIS A 393 -4.59 -9.34 -0.42
C HIS A 393 -5.26 -10.52 -1.12
N ASN A 394 -6.57 -10.53 -1.14
CA ASN A 394 -7.35 -11.39 -2.02
C ASN A 394 -7.13 -10.96 -3.48
N ILE A 395 -7.30 -11.89 -4.43
CA ILE A 395 -7.10 -11.56 -5.84
C ILE A 395 -8.25 -10.68 -6.32
N ILE A 396 -7.92 -9.50 -6.85
CA ILE A 396 -8.88 -8.63 -7.52
C ILE A 396 -8.71 -8.73 -9.04
N LEU A 397 -9.83 -8.84 -9.75
CA LEU A 397 -9.90 -8.83 -11.20
C LEU A 397 -10.92 -7.79 -11.64
N ALA A 398 -10.63 -7.04 -12.71
CA ALA A 398 -11.65 -6.30 -13.44
C ALA A 398 -11.59 -6.70 -14.92
N GLY A 399 -12.75 -6.71 -15.60
CA GLY A 399 -12.80 -7.14 -16.98
C GLY A 399 -14.10 -6.83 -17.69
N THR A 400 -14.08 -6.91 -18.99
CA THR A 400 -15.25 -6.73 -19.85
C THR A 400 -15.90 -8.06 -20.24
N ASN A 401 -15.21 -9.18 -20.02
CA ASN A 401 -15.70 -10.52 -20.34
C ASN A 401 -15.05 -11.60 -19.45
N GLU A 402 -15.77 -12.69 -19.27
CA GLU A 402 -15.37 -13.84 -18.45
C GLU A 402 -14.07 -14.49 -18.93
N ALA A 403 -13.86 -14.62 -20.25
CA ALA A 403 -12.74 -15.36 -20.82
C ALA A 403 -11.40 -14.69 -20.50
N ASP A 404 -11.30 -13.36 -20.65
CA ASP A 404 -10.09 -12.61 -20.32
C ASP A 404 -9.85 -12.56 -18.82
N MET A 405 -10.91 -12.45 -17.98
CA MET A 405 -10.80 -12.54 -16.53
C MET A 405 -10.29 -13.92 -16.08
N GLN A 406 -10.75 -15.02 -16.70
CA GLN A 406 -10.25 -16.37 -16.43
C GLN A 406 -8.79 -16.52 -16.83
N LEU A 407 -8.37 -15.91 -17.95
CA LEU A 407 -6.96 -15.91 -18.38
C LEU A 407 -6.09 -15.10 -17.39
N ALA A 408 -6.59 -13.96 -16.90
CA ALA A 408 -5.90 -13.16 -15.88
C ALA A 408 -5.73 -13.97 -14.58
N LEU A 409 -6.78 -14.64 -14.09
CA LEU A 409 -6.71 -15.51 -12.91
C LEU A 409 -5.71 -16.65 -13.12
N LYS A 410 -5.76 -17.33 -14.28
CA LYS A 410 -4.83 -18.40 -14.62
C LYS A 410 -3.38 -17.90 -14.62
N THR A 411 -3.14 -16.71 -15.14
CA THR A 411 -1.81 -16.07 -15.19
C THR A 411 -1.30 -15.78 -13.79
N ILE A 412 -2.10 -15.16 -12.92
CA ILE A 412 -1.75 -14.87 -11.52
C ILE A 412 -1.42 -16.18 -10.78
N LYS A 413 -2.23 -17.22 -10.94
CA LYS A 413 -1.97 -18.54 -10.32
C LYS A 413 -0.64 -19.14 -10.81
N ALA A 414 -0.36 -19.08 -12.11
CA ALA A 414 0.88 -19.60 -12.70
C ALA A 414 2.12 -18.85 -12.18
N MET A 415 2.02 -17.54 -11.95
CA MET A 415 3.07 -16.70 -11.36
C MET A 415 3.18 -16.87 -9.83
N ARG A 416 2.25 -17.58 -9.18
CA ARG A 416 2.11 -17.66 -7.70
C ARG A 416 1.78 -16.32 -7.05
N GLY A 417 1.18 -15.41 -7.80
CA GLY A 417 0.87 -14.04 -7.47
C GLY A 417 1.49 -13.05 -8.45
N GLY A 418 0.93 -11.86 -8.52
CA GLY A 418 1.41 -10.81 -9.42
C GLY A 418 0.28 -9.96 -9.98
N VAL A 419 0.66 -9.09 -10.89
CA VAL A 419 -0.24 -8.20 -11.62
C VAL A 419 -0.18 -8.54 -13.11
N CYS A 420 -1.29 -8.49 -13.81
CA CYS A 420 -1.29 -8.73 -15.25
C CYS A 420 -2.39 -7.95 -15.99
N VAL A 421 -2.13 -7.70 -17.25
CA VAL A 421 -3.07 -7.12 -18.21
C VAL A 421 -3.31 -8.13 -19.33
N VAL A 422 -4.57 -8.39 -19.61
CA VAL A 422 -5.02 -9.33 -20.66
C VAL A 422 -5.87 -8.57 -21.68
N ARG A 423 -5.66 -8.83 -22.94
CA ARG A 423 -6.49 -8.32 -24.03
C ARG A 423 -6.57 -9.33 -25.17
N ASP A 424 -7.77 -9.54 -25.70
CA ASP A 424 -8.03 -10.45 -26.84
C ASP A 424 -7.47 -11.86 -26.61
N GLY A 425 -7.67 -12.43 -25.42
CA GLY A 425 -7.18 -13.76 -25.07
C GLY A 425 -5.65 -13.87 -24.94
N LYS A 426 -4.93 -12.76 -24.79
CA LYS A 426 -3.47 -12.72 -24.64
C LYS A 426 -3.05 -11.91 -23.44
N VAL A 427 -2.06 -12.39 -22.70
CA VAL A 427 -1.37 -11.62 -21.65
C VAL A 427 -0.43 -10.64 -22.34
N ILE A 428 -0.69 -9.32 -22.21
CA ILE A 428 0.09 -8.28 -22.87
C ILE A 428 1.15 -7.65 -21.95
N ALA A 429 0.96 -7.71 -20.62
CA ALA A 429 1.97 -7.35 -19.64
C ALA A 429 1.72 -8.08 -18.31
N LYS A 430 2.78 -8.28 -17.53
CA LYS A 430 2.69 -8.90 -16.20
C LYS A 430 3.90 -8.56 -15.35
N ILE A 431 3.71 -8.60 -14.03
CA ILE A 431 4.77 -8.59 -13.01
C ILE A 431 4.54 -9.81 -12.13
N ALA A 432 5.55 -10.69 -12.02
CA ALA A 432 5.47 -11.85 -11.14
C ALA A 432 5.86 -11.49 -9.71
N LEU A 433 5.01 -11.88 -8.75
CA LEU A 433 5.19 -11.63 -7.32
C LEU A 433 5.09 -12.98 -6.55
N PRO A 434 6.05 -13.90 -6.74
CA PRO A 434 5.92 -15.26 -6.26
C PRO A 434 6.06 -15.42 -4.74
N VAL A 435 6.70 -14.47 -4.06
CA VAL A 435 6.88 -14.52 -2.60
C VAL A 435 5.65 -13.93 -1.93
N ALA A 436 4.92 -14.73 -1.20
CA ALA A 436 3.64 -14.42 -0.58
C ALA A 436 2.54 -13.94 -1.55
N GLY A 437 2.78 -14.02 -2.87
CA GLY A 437 1.93 -13.39 -3.88
C GLY A 437 2.01 -11.86 -3.88
N LEU A 438 3.04 -11.27 -3.27
CA LEU A 438 3.20 -9.84 -3.02
C LEU A 438 4.56 -9.30 -3.46
N LEU A 439 5.63 -10.09 -3.34
CA LEU A 439 6.98 -9.62 -3.57
C LEU A 439 7.62 -10.35 -4.75
N SER A 440 8.30 -9.58 -5.60
CA SER A 440 9.20 -10.14 -6.62
C SER A 440 10.54 -10.48 -5.98
N ASP A 441 11.10 -11.61 -6.36
CA ASP A 441 12.45 -12.06 -5.99
C ASP A 441 13.52 -11.70 -7.06
N GLN A 442 13.14 -10.86 -8.03
CA GLN A 442 14.07 -10.33 -9.04
C GLN A 442 14.74 -9.05 -8.57
N ARG A 443 15.83 -8.65 -9.25
CA ARG A 443 16.49 -7.35 -9.04
C ARG A 443 15.51 -6.20 -9.29
N ALA A 444 15.65 -5.11 -8.55
CA ALA A 444 14.74 -3.98 -8.65
C ALA A 444 14.69 -3.37 -10.06
N THR A 445 15.82 -3.30 -10.74
CA THR A 445 15.90 -2.83 -12.14
C THR A 445 15.05 -3.67 -13.11
N ILE A 446 14.97 -4.99 -12.92
CA ILE A 446 14.12 -5.87 -13.73
C ILE A 446 12.64 -5.59 -13.44
N VAL A 447 12.28 -5.53 -12.17
CA VAL A 447 10.89 -5.28 -11.76
C VAL A 447 10.44 -3.87 -12.19
N ALA A 448 11.33 -2.87 -12.14
CA ALA A 448 11.07 -1.52 -12.63
C ALA A 448 10.74 -1.51 -14.14
N ALA A 449 11.49 -2.24 -14.94
CA ALA A 449 11.20 -2.38 -16.38
C ALA A 449 9.85 -3.07 -16.63
N GLU A 450 9.54 -4.13 -15.87
CA GLU A 450 8.22 -4.80 -15.91
C GLU A 450 7.08 -3.86 -15.49
N SER A 451 7.31 -3.02 -14.44
CA SER A 451 6.34 -2.04 -13.95
C SER A 451 6.03 -0.99 -15.02
N THR A 452 7.07 -0.42 -15.66
CA THR A 452 6.89 0.52 -16.77
C THR A 452 6.09 -0.09 -17.91
N ALA A 453 6.40 -1.32 -18.31
CA ALA A 453 5.67 -2.03 -19.38
C ALA A 453 4.21 -2.31 -18.96
N LEU A 454 3.98 -2.68 -17.69
CA LEU A 454 2.64 -2.87 -17.13
C LEU A 454 1.82 -1.58 -17.17
N LYS A 455 2.38 -0.44 -16.72
CA LYS A 455 1.70 0.87 -16.74
C LYS A 455 1.29 1.27 -18.16
N GLN A 456 2.15 1.05 -19.14
CA GLN A 456 1.83 1.29 -20.56
C GLN A 456 0.69 0.39 -21.06
N ALA A 457 0.76 -0.91 -20.79
CA ALA A 457 -0.29 -1.85 -21.16
C ALA A 457 -1.62 -1.54 -20.46
N TRP A 458 -1.56 -1.15 -19.17
CA TRP A 458 -2.72 -0.75 -18.38
C TRP A 458 -3.43 0.45 -18.99
N SER A 459 -2.70 1.52 -19.28
CA SER A 459 -3.24 2.70 -19.95
C SER A 459 -3.82 2.40 -21.33
N ALA A 460 -3.21 1.49 -22.08
CA ALA A 460 -3.68 1.09 -23.39
C ALA A 460 -5.02 0.32 -23.37
N THR A 461 -5.48 -0.18 -22.21
CA THR A 461 -6.82 -0.77 -22.04
C THR A 461 -7.92 0.28 -21.89
N GLY A 462 -7.55 1.55 -21.66
CA GLY A 462 -8.45 2.67 -21.41
C GLY A 462 -8.66 2.96 -19.92
N CYS A 463 -8.15 2.14 -19.01
CA CYS A 463 -8.27 2.36 -17.56
C CYS A 463 -7.74 3.73 -17.16
N THR A 464 -8.57 4.52 -16.49
CA THR A 464 -8.21 5.85 -15.98
C THR A 464 -7.56 5.80 -14.62
N LEU A 465 -7.96 4.84 -13.78
CA LEU A 465 -7.35 4.62 -12.47
C LEU A 465 -6.04 3.85 -12.63
N PRO A 466 -4.90 4.34 -12.13
CA PRO A 466 -3.64 3.61 -12.10
C PRO A 466 -3.77 2.26 -11.38
N TYR A 467 -2.90 1.29 -11.69
CA TYR A 467 -2.99 -0.04 -11.08
C TYR A 467 -2.77 0.00 -9.55
N MET A 468 -2.01 0.96 -9.02
CA MET A 468 -1.91 1.18 -7.58
C MET A 468 -3.29 1.53 -6.99
N GLY A 469 -4.02 2.47 -7.57
CA GLY A 469 -5.39 2.79 -7.14
C GLY A 469 -6.36 1.61 -7.30
N PHE A 470 -6.16 0.77 -8.31
CA PHE A 470 -6.93 -0.47 -8.48
C PHE A 470 -6.70 -1.45 -7.32
N ASN A 471 -5.47 -1.56 -6.84
CA ASN A 471 -5.14 -2.39 -5.67
C ASN A 471 -5.84 -1.92 -4.39
N LEU A 472 -6.24 -0.65 -4.30
CA LEU A 472 -6.97 -0.08 -3.16
C LEU A 472 -8.49 -0.30 -3.21
N ILE A 473 -9.04 -0.80 -4.32
CA ILE A 473 -10.49 -1.05 -4.42
C ILE A 473 -11.00 -1.99 -3.32
N PRO A 474 -10.28 -3.03 -2.89
CA PRO A 474 -10.71 -3.89 -1.78
C PRO A 474 -10.48 -3.32 -0.38
N LEU A 475 -9.82 -2.19 -0.21
CA LEU A 475 -9.40 -1.65 1.09
C LEU A 475 -10.59 -1.17 1.93
N SER A 476 -11.13 -2.06 2.74
CA SER A 476 -12.43 -1.94 3.43
C SER A 476 -12.43 -0.99 4.64
N VAL A 477 -11.38 -0.20 4.83
CA VAL A 477 -11.28 0.84 5.88
C VAL A 477 -11.37 2.27 5.33
N ILE A 478 -11.40 2.46 4.01
CA ILE A 478 -11.48 3.78 3.37
C ILE A 478 -12.84 3.99 2.70
N PRO A 479 -13.49 5.20 2.84
CA PRO A 479 -14.79 5.53 2.23
C PRO A 479 -14.80 5.44 0.70
N GLU A 480 -16.02 5.37 0.06
CA GLU A 480 -17.36 5.18 0.66
C GLU A 480 -17.83 3.73 0.51
N ILE A 481 -17.44 3.06 -0.57
CA ILE A 481 -17.78 1.68 -0.90
C ILE A 481 -16.57 0.93 -1.41
N ARG A 482 -16.44 -0.33 -0.96
CA ARG A 482 -15.35 -1.24 -1.32
C ARG A 482 -15.93 -2.60 -1.71
N ILE A 483 -15.06 -3.49 -2.21
CA ILE A 483 -15.44 -4.87 -2.47
C ILE A 483 -14.41 -5.81 -1.87
N THR A 484 -14.85 -6.74 -1.03
CA THR A 484 -14.03 -7.82 -0.46
C THR A 484 -14.49 -9.17 -1.01
N ASP A 485 -13.89 -10.27 -0.56
CA ASP A 485 -14.40 -11.62 -0.87
C ASP A 485 -15.78 -11.93 -0.28
N LYS A 486 -16.33 -11.04 0.56
CA LYS A 486 -17.65 -11.15 1.18
C LYS A 486 -18.74 -10.39 0.41
N GLY A 487 -18.38 -9.42 -0.41
CA GLY A 487 -19.31 -8.57 -1.17
C GLY A 487 -18.91 -7.11 -1.17
N LEU A 488 -19.87 -6.27 -1.58
CA LEU A 488 -19.75 -4.83 -1.52
C LEU A 488 -19.88 -4.36 -0.06
N VAL A 489 -18.93 -3.57 0.43
CA VAL A 489 -18.89 -3.07 1.81
C VAL A 489 -18.93 -1.55 1.81
N THR A 490 -19.88 -0.97 2.56
CA THR A 490 -19.94 0.48 2.77
C THR A 490 -19.02 0.90 3.92
N VAL A 491 -18.36 2.04 3.78
CA VAL A 491 -17.51 2.65 4.80
C VAL A 491 -17.93 4.11 4.93
N PRO A 492 -18.27 4.62 6.11
CA PRO A 492 -18.07 4.07 7.45
C PRO A 492 -19.21 3.17 7.96
N GLY A 493 -20.30 3.00 7.23
CA GLY A 493 -21.48 2.26 7.71
C GLY A 493 -21.27 0.77 8.00
N MET A 494 -20.16 0.18 7.52
CA MET A 494 -19.77 -1.22 7.69
C MET A 494 -20.94 -2.18 7.45
N GLN A 495 -21.52 -2.11 6.26
CA GLN A 495 -22.62 -2.98 5.81
C GLN A 495 -22.25 -3.68 4.52
N ILE A 496 -22.62 -4.96 4.41
CA ILE A 496 -22.52 -5.70 3.15
C ILE A 496 -23.78 -5.43 2.32
N LEU A 497 -23.59 -4.87 1.13
CA LEU A 497 -24.69 -4.60 0.20
C LEU A 497 -24.84 -5.72 -0.83
N PRO A 498 -26.07 -6.03 -1.28
CA PRO A 498 -26.28 -6.87 -2.45
C PRO A 498 -25.82 -6.14 -3.71
N LEU A 499 -25.33 -6.88 -4.71
CA LEU A 499 -24.96 -6.28 -6.00
C LEU A 499 -26.19 -5.66 -6.69
N PHE A 500 -27.34 -6.36 -6.63
CA PHE A 500 -28.60 -5.89 -7.21
C PHE A 500 -29.68 -5.78 -6.16
N GLU A 501 -30.40 -4.67 -6.20
CA GLU A 501 -31.66 -4.45 -5.49
C GLU A 501 -32.80 -4.58 -6.51
N VAL A 502 -33.89 -5.23 -6.11
CA VAL A 502 -35.12 -5.25 -6.95
C VAL A 502 -35.59 -3.81 -7.11
N ALA A 503 -35.81 -3.37 -8.36
CA ALA A 503 -36.37 -2.06 -8.59
C ALA A 503 -37.71 -1.97 -7.84
N SER A 504 -37.79 -1.08 -6.84
CA SER A 504 -39.07 -0.82 -6.18
C SER A 504 -40.04 -0.36 -7.25
N ALA A 505 -41.15 -1.11 -7.45
CA ALA A 505 -42.25 -0.65 -8.28
C ALA A 505 -42.62 0.75 -7.76
N GLY A 506 -42.35 1.78 -8.55
CA GLY A 506 -42.66 3.15 -8.16
C GLY A 506 -44.14 3.18 -7.74
N LYS A 507 -44.39 3.62 -6.52
CA LYS A 507 -45.70 4.10 -6.18
C LYS A 507 -45.93 5.34 -7.04
N SER A 508 -46.68 5.15 -8.14
CA SER A 508 -47.25 6.22 -8.98
C SER A 508 -48.14 7.11 -8.14
#